data_6b71d2df0fc3656111389ce39917d957
#
_entry.id   6b71d2df0fc3656111389ce39917d957
#
_cell.length_a   1.000
_cell.length_b   1.000
_cell.length_c   1.000
_cell.angle_alpha   90.00
_cell.angle_beta   90.00
_cell.angle_gamma   90.00
#
_symmetry.space_group_name_H-M   'P 1'
#
loop_
_entity.id
_entity.type
_entity.pdbx_description
1 polymer ?
#
loop_
_entity_poly.entity_id
_entity_poly.type
_entity_poly.pdbx_seq_one_letter_code
_entity_poly.pdbx_strand_id
1 'polypeptide(L)'
;MNTKTRYLIVTLLTIHFSLFTIHFSWAQPKVMQIIKETPSYASCNYHIYPDSITTPLTPSPEGKKPFYISHYGRHGSRYISSRSGYDIPYMMMLHADSVDELTPAGRQVLHEMNLIMHETEGRWGELTGYGKIQLQKIGRRMVENFPEVLHAGTKVTAISTVVPRCIESMGAATMEMLQVCPQLDITMEASQRNQWYMNHQDRKLRRGYMTPEAQKAYDSYIAHRMGNTRLMEMIFKNPDIVKEVVDEDQFSYYLMKMSLFQLNTNYNQNTHLMGLFHTDDLYLMWQIDNALWYIQHGACKLNGGRQPYSQRYLLRQIIADADSCIQLDKPTAQLRFGHETVLFPLVCLIGINGYDFETDNLDELEERGWWCSSVFPMGCNLQFIFYRNNPKDQDILFKVLLNEVEATLPLQPVSGPYYRWADFRQYCLDKLSKYK
;
A
#
# COMPACT_ATOMS: atom_id res chain seq x y z
N MET A 1 21.11 -60.71 -28.99
CA MET A 1 21.23 -59.30 -28.96
C MET A 1 22.69 -58.92 -28.76
N ASN A 2 23.27 -58.21 -29.72
CA ASN A 2 24.73 -58.02 -29.84
C ASN A 2 25.20 -57.03 -28.77
N THR A 3 26.38 -57.17 -28.20
CA THR A 3 26.94 -56.39 -27.10
C THR A 3 26.91 -54.89 -27.42
N LYS A 4 27.08 -54.47 -28.66
CA LYS A 4 26.97 -53.09 -29.11
C LYS A 4 25.56 -52.53 -28.96
N THR A 5 24.52 -53.32 -29.11
CA THR A 5 23.12 -52.90 -28.95
C THR A 5 22.76 -52.71 -27.46
N ARG A 6 23.40 -53.49 -26.57
CA ARG A 6 23.23 -53.30 -25.11
C ARG A 6 23.87 -51.98 -24.61
N TYR A 7 25.06 -51.65 -25.12
CA TYR A 7 25.71 -50.37 -24.75
C TYR A 7 24.93 -49.16 -25.28
N LEU A 8 24.36 -49.26 -26.49
CA LEU A 8 23.56 -48.15 -27.06
C LEU A 8 22.25 -47.94 -26.28
N ILE A 9 21.60 -49.00 -25.82
CA ILE A 9 20.37 -48.91 -25.01
C ILE A 9 20.68 -48.37 -23.61
N VAL A 10 21.79 -48.78 -22.99
CA VAL A 10 22.20 -48.27 -21.68
C VAL A 10 22.63 -46.79 -21.77
N THR A 11 23.33 -46.39 -22.83
CA THR A 11 23.74 -45.00 -23.05
C THR A 11 22.54 -44.10 -23.39
N LEU A 12 21.55 -44.58 -24.15
CA LEU A 12 20.30 -43.86 -24.40
C LEU A 12 19.42 -43.75 -23.16
N LEU A 13 19.36 -44.78 -22.30
CA LEU A 13 18.64 -44.71 -21.02
C LEU A 13 19.33 -43.80 -20.02
N THR A 14 20.65 -43.75 -19.97
CA THR A 14 21.38 -42.79 -19.10
C THR A 14 21.27 -41.34 -19.60
N ILE A 15 21.28 -41.12 -20.91
CA ILE A 15 21.06 -39.78 -21.48
C ILE A 15 19.59 -39.34 -21.28
N HIS A 16 18.62 -40.28 -21.39
CA HIS A 16 17.21 -39.92 -21.05
C HIS A 16 17.00 -39.69 -19.57
N PHE A 17 17.71 -40.37 -18.66
CA PHE A 17 17.62 -40.12 -17.22
C PHE A 17 18.34 -38.83 -16.80
N SER A 18 19.42 -38.44 -17.47
CA SER A 18 20.11 -37.17 -17.21
C SER A 18 19.42 -35.92 -17.83
N LEU A 19 18.53 -36.14 -18.82
CA LEU A 19 17.69 -35.05 -19.37
C LEU A 19 16.38 -34.85 -18.57
N PHE A 20 16.04 -35.75 -17.65
CA PHE A 20 14.87 -35.65 -16.76
C PHE A 20 15.22 -35.19 -15.35
N THR A 21 16.46 -34.86 -15.03
CA THR A 21 16.76 -33.90 -13.96
C THR A 21 16.50 -32.51 -14.51
N ILE A 22 15.24 -32.25 -14.87
CA ILE A 22 14.70 -30.92 -14.88
C ILE A 22 14.95 -30.42 -13.45
N HIS A 23 15.93 -29.59 -13.28
CA HIS A 23 15.97 -28.72 -12.11
C HIS A 23 14.62 -28.02 -12.12
N PHE A 24 13.68 -28.48 -11.31
CA PHE A 24 12.67 -27.60 -10.75
C PHE A 24 13.45 -26.57 -9.93
N SER A 25 14.07 -25.63 -10.61
CA SER A 25 14.35 -24.35 -10.05
C SER A 25 12.96 -23.81 -9.72
N TRP A 26 12.53 -23.99 -8.49
CA TRP A 26 11.37 -23.30 -7.96
C TRP A 26 11.74 -21.84 -8.15
N ALA A 27 11.14 -21.21 -9.16
CA ALA A 27 11.30 -19.76 -9.32
C ALA A 27 10.90 -19.15 -7.99
N GLN A 28 11.84 -18.42 -7.37
CA GLN A 28 11.52 -17.76 -6.11
C GLN A 28 10.26 -16.91 -6.29
N PRO A 29 9.37 -16.84 -5.29
CA PRO A 29 8.19 -16.00 -5.35
C PRO A 29 8.56 -14.59 -5.79
N LYS A 30 7.77 -13.98 -6.68
CA LYS A 30 8.08 -12.67 -7.25
C LYS A 30 8.24 -11.61 -6.17
N VAL A 31 7.39 -11.66 -5.14
CA VAL A 31 7.44 -10.70 -4.03
C VAL A 31 8.68 -10.90 -3.18
N MET A 32 9.14 -12.13 -2.96
CA MET A 32 10.40 -12.39 -2.26
C MET A 32 11.60 -11.71 -2.95
N GLN A 33 11.64 -11.76 -4.29
CA GLN A 33 12.70 -11.06 -5.04
C GLN A 33 12.60 -9.54 -4.87
N ILE A 34 11.39 -8.98 -4.89
CA ILE A 34 11.18 -7.54 -4.64
C ILE A 34 11.64 -7.16 -3.22
N ILE A 35 11.30 -7.97 -2.21
CA ILE A 35 11.72 -7.74 -0.82
C ILE A 35 13.24 -7.80 -0.67
N LYS A 36 13.90 -8.71 -1.36
CA LYS A 36 15.36 -8.80 -1.37
C LYS A 36 16.01 -7.51 -1.88
N GLU A 37 15.45 -6.90 -2.91
CA GLU A 37 15.94 -5.64 -3.51
C GLU A 37 15.46 -4.41 -2.74
N THR A 38 14.27 -4.48 -2.16
CA THR A 38 13.62 -3.37 -1.45
C THR A 38 12.97 -3.88 -0.15
N PRO A 39 13.73 -4.04 0.96
CA PRO A 39 13.22 -4.62 2.20
C PRO A 39 11.98 -3.92 2.77
N SER A 40 11.83 -2.60 2.58
CA SER A 40 10.64 -1.86 3.00
C SER A 40 9.35 -2.36 2.36
N TYR A 41 9.42 -3.11 1.26
CA TYR A 41 8.25 -3.72 0.63
C TYR A 41 7.54 -4.72 1.56
N ALA A 42 8.29 -5.37 2.46
CA ALA A 42 7.74 -6.29 3.46
C ALA A 42 6.82 -5.60 4.48
N SER A 43 6.90 -4.28 4.62
CA SER A 43 6.11 -3.55 5.60
C SER A 43 4.67 -3.24 5.19
N CYS A 44 4.19 -3.78 4.06
CA CYS A 44 2.84 -3.55 3.54
C CYS A 44 2.47 -2.05 3.52
N ASN A 45 1.57 -1.63 4.38
CA ASN A 45 1.11 -0.24 4.46
C ASN A 45 2.14 0.75 5.03
N TYR A 46 3.31 0.29 5.47
CA TYR A 46 4.45 1.14 5.84
C TYR A 46 5.53 1.16 4.77
N HIS A 47 5.28 0.54 3.61
CA HIS A 47 6.18 0.63 2.47
C HIS A 47 6.39 2.09 2.06
N ILE A 48 7.64 2.42 1.76
CA ILE A 48 8.05 3.79 1.42
C ILE A 48 7.59 4.11 0.00
N TYR A 49 7.02 5.31 -0.20
CA TYR A 49 6.69 5.79 -1.55
C TYR A 49 7.95 6.00 -2.37
N PRO A 50 7.98 5.58 -3.64
CA PRO A 50 9.18 5.74 -4.47
C PRO A 50 9.54 7.22 -4.67
N ASP A 51 10.84 7.51 -4.60
CA ASP A 51 11.35 8.87 -4.75
C ASP A 51 11.17 9.42 -6.17
N SER A 52 11.20 8.55 -7.17
CA SER A 52 11.01 8.87 -8.58
C SER A 52 10.06 7.88 -9.24
N ILE A 53 9.26 8.38 -10.17
CA ILE A 53 8.42 7.58 -11.06
C ILE A 53 9.05 7.64 -12.45
N THR A 54 9.55 6.51 -12.90
CA THR A 54 10.29 6.44 -14.18
C THR A 54 9.43 6.01 -15.36
N THR A 55 8.22 5.48 -15.09
CA THR A 55 7.28 5.07 -16.15
C THR A 55 6.66 6.32 -16.78
N PRO A 56 6.89 6.57 -18.08
CA PRO A 56 6.29 7.70 -18.76
C PRO A 56 4.79 7.53 -18.89
N LEU A 57 4.06 8.63 -18.80
CA LEU A 57 2.62 8.65 -19.06
C LEU A 57 2.35 8.66 -20.59
N THR A 58 1.32 7.91 -20.99
CA THR A 58 0.84 7.94 -22.39
C THR A 58 0.41 9.36 -22.75
N PRO A 59 0.83 9.91 -23.90
CA PRO A 59 0.40 11.24 -24.37
C PRO A 59 -1.12 11.36 -24.45
N SER A 60 -1.63 12.59 -24.35
CA SER A 60 -3.08 12.88 -24.46
C SER A 60 -3.71 12.27 -25.71
N PRO A 61 -4.98 11.81 -25.65
CA PRO A 61 -5.68 11.31 -26.83
C PRO A 61 -5.71 12.37 -27.92
N GLU A 62 -5.66 11.94 -29.18
CA GLU A 62 -5.69 12.85 -30.35
C GLU A 62 -6.87 13.84 -30.25
N GLY A 63 -6.57 15.11 -30.44
CA GLY A 63 -7.55 16.20 -30.39
C GLY A 63 -8.09 16.55 -29.01
N LYS A 64 -7.68 15.87 -27.94
CA LYS A 64 -8.14 16.14 -26.58
C LYS A 64 -6.99 16.63 -25.70
N LYS A 65 -7.35 17.43 -24.67
CA LYS A 65 -6.41 17.95 -23.67
C LYS A 65 -6.93 17.63 -22.28
N PRO A 66 -6.04 17.44 -21.29
CA PRO A 66 -6.47 17.29 -19.91
C PRO A 66 -7.10 18.60 -19.42
N PHE A 67 -8.19 18.52 -18.64
CA PHE A 67 -8.92 19.70 -18.14
C PHE A 67 -9.39 19.55 -16.69
N TYR A 68 -9.41 18.33 -16.14
CA TYR A 68 -9.82 18.10 -14.77
C TYR A 68 -9.01 16.98 -14.14
N ILE A 69 -8.59 17.19 -12.88
CA ILE A 69 -7.94 16.19 -12.03
C ILE A 69 -8.80 15.93 -10.79
N SER A 70 -9.18 14.68 -10.57
CA SER A 70 -9.77 14.21 -9.32
C SER A 70 -8.77 13.30 -8.61
N HIS A 71 -8.35 13.68 -7.42
CA HIS A 71 -7.33 12.97 -6.65
C HIS A 71 -7.85 12.54 -5.29
N TYR A 72 -7.45 11.36 -4.82
CA TYR A 72 -7.48 10.95 -3.42
C TYR A 72 -6.12 10.36 -3.04
N GLY A 73 -5.44 10.98 -2.07
CA GLY A 73 -4.15 10.56 -1.58
C GLY A 73 -4.16 10.21 -0.08
N ARG A 74 -3.26 9.34 0.30
CA ARG A 74 -2.93 9.03 1.69
C ARG A 74 -1.94 10.06 2.23
N HIS A 75 -1.92 10.28 3.55
CA HIS A 75 -0.83 10.99 4.21
C HIS A 75 0.53 10.35 3.92
N GLY A 76 1.62 11.10 4.03
CA GLY A 76 2.99 10.62 3.90
C GLY A 76 3.46 9.72 5.05
N SER A 77 4.72 9.34 5.03
CA SER A 77 5.38 8.59 6.11
C SER A 77 5.12 9.24 7.47
N ARG A 78 4.85 8.41 8.46
CA ARG A 78 4.48 8.82 9.81
C ARG A 78 5.08 7.90 10.86
N TYR A 79 5.16 8.40 12.09
CA TYR A 79 5.43 7.55 13.24
C TYR A 79 4.27 6.56 13.47
N ILE A 80 4.53 5.47 14.20
CA ILE A 80 3.49 4.50 14.54
C ILE A 80 2.33 5.19 15.28
N SER A 81 1.11 4.67 15.12
CA SER A 81 -0.10 5.34 15.63
C SER A 81 -0.25 5.28 17.15
N SER A 82 0.40 4.32 17.82
CA SER A 82 0.34 4.13 19.26
C SER A 82 1.62 3.49 19.78
N ARG A 83 1.98 3.79 21.00
CA ARG A 83 3.12 3.20 21.70
C ARG A 83 3.06 1.67 21.76
N SER A 84 1.86 1.10 21.91
CA SER A 84 1.65 -0.35 22.05
C SER A 84 2.32 -1.20 20.98
N GLY A 85 2.53 -0.66 19.76
CA GLY A 85 3.24 -1.37 18.69
C GLY A 85 4.74 -1.57 18.96
N TYR A 86 5.33 -0.80 19.87
CA TYR A 86 6.73 -0.91 20.27
C TYR A 86 6.91 -1.52 21.67
N ASP A 87 5.89 -1.41 22.53
CA ASP A 87 6.01 -1.81 23.95
C ASP A 87 6.29 -3.31 24.10
N ILE A 88 5.68 -4.17 23.29
CA ILE A 88 5.83 -5.61 23.41
C ILE A 88 7.31 -6.02 23.31
N PRO A 89 8.03 -5.82 22.20
CA PRO A 89 9.43 -6.22 22.10
C PRO A 89 10.33 -5.40 23.04
N TYR A 90 10.02 -4.13 23.30
CA TYR A 90 10.81 -3.26 24.15
C TYR A 90 10.79 -3.69 25.62
N MET A 91 9.62 -4.01 26.17
CA MET A 91 9.49 -4.48 27.56
C MET A 91 10.19 -5.82 27.79
N MET A 92 10.18 -6.70 26.78
CA MET A 92 10.95 -7.95 26.83
C MET A 92 12.44 -7.69 26.94
N MET A 93 12.95 -6.82 26.08
CA MET A 93 14.37 -6.48 26.07
C MET A 93 14.81 -5.86 27.40
N LEU A 94 14.00 -4.96 27.97
CA LEU A 94 14.26 -4.37 29.29
C LEU A 94 14.26 -5.44 30.41
N HIS A 95 13.31 -6.39 30.35
CA HIS A 95 13.28 -7.49 31.33
C HIS A 95 14.55 -8.34 31.21
N ALA A 96 14.90 -8.80 30.00
CA ALA A 96 16.09 -9.61 29.76
C ALA A 96 17.39 -8.89 30.17
N ASP A 97 17.48 -7.58 29.97
CA ASP A 97 18.61 -6.77 30.44
C ASP A 97 18.70 -6.72 31.96
N SER A 98 17.56 -6.59 32.67
CA SER A 98 17.50 -6.50 34.12
C SER A 98 17.98 -7.79 34.84
N VAL A 99 17.93 -8.93 34.16
CA VAL A 99 18.40 -10.24 34.66
C VAL A 99 19.68 -10.71 33.97
N ASP A 100 20.37 -9.82 33.24
CA ASP A 100 21.62 -10.08 32.51
C ASP A 100 21.51 -11.21 31.47
N GLU A 101 20.36 -11.39 30.84
CA GLU A 101 20.12 -12.43 29.83
C GLU A 101 20.31 -11.95 28.38
N LEU A 102 20.75 -10.71 28.14
CA LEU A 102 21.06 -10.24 26.80
C LEU A 102 22.47 -10.67 26.36
N THR A 103 22.57 -11.17 25.12
CA THR A 103 23.85 -11.31 24.39
C THR A 103 24.45 -9.94 24.06
N PRO A 104 25.70 -9.84 23.59
CA PRO A 104 26.22 -8.59 23.05
C PRO A 104 25.36 -8.03 21.90
N ALA A 105 24.83 -8.90 21.02
CA ALA A 105 23.90 -8.50 19.96
C ALA A 105 22.57 -7.99 20.54
N GLY A 106 22.01 -8.67 21.55
CA GLY A 106 20.81 -8.23 22.25
C GLY A 106 20.97 -6.85 22.89
N ARG A 107 22.12 -6.56 23.53
CA ARG A 107 22.40 -5.22 24.07
C ARG A 107 22.46 -4.14 22.97
N GLN A 108 23.01 -4.46 21.81
CA GLN A 108 22.99 -3.54 20.68
C GLN A 108 21.57 -3.27 20.19
N VAL A 109 20.74 -4.32 20.09
CA VAL A 109 19.30 -4.20 19.74
C VAL A 109 18.57 -3.30 20.75
N LEU A 110 18.75 -3.52 22.05
CA LEU A 110 18.14 -2.69 23.09
C LEU A 110 18.58 -1.22 22.98
N HIS A 111 19.86 -0.98 22.72
CA HIS A 111 20.37 0.38 22.52
C HIS A 111 19.64 1.07 21.36
N GLU A 112 19.48 0.41 20.21
CA GLU A 112 18.75 0.97 19.07
C GLU A 112 17.26 1.18 19.34
N MET A 113 16.65 0.24 20.06
CA MET A 113 15.26 0.39 20.52
C MET A 113 15.09 1.63 21.41
N ASN A 114 16.03 1.90 22.33
CA ASN A 114 16.01 3.10 23.16
C ASN A 114 16.05 4.38 22.32
N LEU A 115 16.87 4.42 21.26
CA LEU A 115 16.92 5.57 20.34
C LEU A 115 15.58 5.76 19.61
N ILE A 116 14.97 4.68 19.12
CA ILE A 116 13.67 4.72 18.45
C ILE A 116 12.57 5.19 19.43
N MET A 117 12.55 4.64 20.66
CA MET A 117 11.59 5.02 21.67
C MET A 117 11.73 6.50 22.05
N HIS A 118 12.96 7.01 22.17
CA HIS A 118 13.21 8.43 22.44
C HIS A 118 12.75 9.34 21.29
N GLU A 119 13.01 8.97 20.02
CA GLU A 119 12.56 9.77 18.88
C GLU A 119 11.03 9.81 18.77
N THR A 120 10.37 8.69 19.08
CA THR A 120 8.93 8.52 18.86
C THR A 120 8.07 8.97 20.04
N GLU A 121 8.64 9.22 21.19
CA GLU A 121 7.89 9.57 22.40
C GLU A 121 7.08 10.85 22.19
N GLY A 122 5.76 10.77 22.47
CA GLY A 122 4.83 11.87 22.28
C GLY A 122 4.46 12.17 20.81
N ARG A 123 5.04 11.45 19.83
CA ARG A 123 4.86 11.74 18.39
C ARG A 123 4.03 10.67 17.66
N TRP A 124 3.16 9.98 18.38
CA TRP A 124 2.35 8.87 17.85
C TRP A 124 1.43 9.33 16.73
N GLY A 125 1.65 8.78 15.53
CA GLY A 125 0.86 9.07 14.34
C GLY A 125 1.13 10.41 13.67
N GLU A 126 2.14 11.17 14.11
CA GLU A 126 2.57 12.40 13.45
C GLU A 126 3.24 12.12 12.10
N LEU A 127 3.10 13.06 11.19
CA LEU A 127 3.82 13.05 9.91
C LEU A 127 5.32 13.25 10.16
N THR A 128 6.18 12.41 9.54
CA THR A 128 7.64 12.60 9.62
C THR A 128 8.12 13.66 8.62
N GLY A 129 9.34 14.16 8.83
CA GLY A 129 9.99 15.02 7.82
C GLY A 129 10.10 14.36 6.45
N TYR A 130 10.35 13.05 6.43
CA TYR A 130 10.36 12.25 5.20
C TYR A 130 8.99 12.21 4.54
N GLY A 131 7.92 12.03 5.32
CA GLY A 131 6.54 12.07 4.83
C GLY A 131 6.17 13.40 4.18
N LYS A 132 6.66 14.53 4.71
CA LYS A 132 6.48 15.86 4.08
C LYS A 132 7.13 15.91 2.70
N ILE A 133 8.39 15.44 2.58
CA ILE A 133 9.13 15.40 1.31
C ILE A 133 8.41 14.53 0.27
N GLN A 134 7.83 13.39 0.67
CA GLN A 134 7.05 12.55 -0.24
C GLN A 134 5.89 13.33 -0.87
N LEU A 135 5.10 14.04 -0.05
CA LEU A 135 3.94 14.80 -0.53
C LEU A 135 4.36 16.03 -1.36
N GLN A 136 5.47 16.68 -1.02
CA GLN A 136 6.06 17.73 -1.86
C GLN A 136 6.40 17.18 -3.26
N LYS A 137 7.10 16.06 -3.34
CA LYS A 137 7.47 15.42 -4.62
C LYS A 137 6.22 15.05 -5.45
N ILE A 138 5.18 14.49 -4.82
CA ILE A 138 3.92 14.16 -5.48
C ILE A 138 3.23 15.43 -6.02
N GLY A 139 3.13 16.48 -5.20
CA GLY A 139 2.56 17.76 -5.60
C GLY A 139 3.29 18.40 -6.78
N ARG A 140 4.62 18.40 -6.75
CA ARG A 140 5.48 18.87 -7.84
C ARG A 140 5.21 18.13 -9.15
N ARG A 141 5.31 16.80 -9.13
CA ARG A 141 5.10 15.97 -10.32
C ARG A 141 3.69 16.11 -10.89
N MET A 142 2.68 16.35 -10.04
CA MET A 142 1.32 16.58 -10.54
C MET A 142 1.23 17.86 -11.40
N VAL A 143 1.90 18.95 -10.99
CA VAL A 143 1.95 20.19 -11.78
C VAL A 143 2.78 19.99 -13.06
N GLU A 144 3.94 19.34 -12.94
CA GLU A 144 4.84 19.10 -14.07
C GLU A 144 4.24 18.16 -15.13
N ASN A 145 3.45 17.16 -14.72
CA ASN A 145 2.83 16.19 -15.64
C ASN A 145 1.55 16.72 -16.30
N PHE A 146 0.86 17.68 -15.68
CA PHE A 146 -0.43 18.19 -16.17
C PHE A 146 -0.49 19.73 -16.21
N PRO A 147 0.47 20.40 -16.91
CA PRO A 147 0.52 21.85 -16.96
C PRO A 147 -0.70 22.48 -17.68
N GLU A 148 -1.42 21.70 -18.51
CA GLU A 148 -2.65 22.16 -19.16
C GLU A 148 -3.82 22.29 -18.17
N VAL A 149 -3.78 21.56 -17.05
CA VAL A 149 -4.76 21.67 -15.97
C VAL A 149 -4.27 22.64 -14.91
N LEU A 150 -3.01 22.51 -14.49
CA LEU A 150 -2.42 23.20 -13.32
C LEU A 150 -1.53 24.37 -13.78
N HIS A 151 -2.19 25.42 -14.27
CA HIS A 151 -1.54 26.65 -14.73
C HIS A 151 -2.06 27.89 -13.99
N ALA A 152 -1.54 29.06 -14.32
CA ALA A 152 -1.92 30.35 -13.72
C ALA A 152 -3.44 30.56 -13.72
N GLY A 153 -4.01 30.83 -12.55
CA GLY A 153 -5.43 31.10 -12.36
C GLY A 153 -6.35 29.88 -12.29
N THR A 154 -5.78 28.66 -12.36
CA THR A 154 -6.56 27.44 -12.16
C THR A 154 -7.03 27.32 -10.70
N LYS A 155 -8.32 27.07 -10.53
CA LYS A 155 -8.90 26.78 -9.22
C LYS A 155 -8.62 25.35 -8.80
N VAL A 156 -7.99 25.20 -7.64
CA VAL A 156 -7.69 23.91 -7.00
C VAL A 156 -8.39 23.86 -5.64
N THR A 157 -9.26 22.88 -5.45
CA THR A 157 -9.88 22.63 -4.14
C THR A 157 -9.15 21.44 -3.48
N ALA A 158 -8.51 21.69 -2.35
CA ALA A 158 -7.83 20.67 -1.54
C ALA A 158 -8.60 20.41 -0.26
N ILE A 159 -9.03 19.17 -0.03
CA ILE A 159 -9.82 18.74 1.13
C ILE A 159 -9.06 17.67 1.88
N SER A 160 -8.94 17.82 3.20
CA SER A 160 -8.32 16.81 4.07
C SER A 160 -9.32 16.23 5.07
N THR A 161 -9.02 15.03 5.57
CA THR A 161 -9.61 14.60 6.83
C THR A 161 -9.12 15.50 7.96
N VAL A 162 -9.83 15.49 9.09
CA VAL A 162 -9.47 16.33 10.26
C VAL A 162 -8.28 15.79 11.07
N VAL A 163 -7.61 14.78 10.57
CA VAL A 163 -6.45 14.15 11.23
C VAL A 163 -5.20 14.98 10.91
N PRO A 164 -4.41 15.44 11.93
CA PRO A 164 -3.29 16.36 11.72
C PRO A 164 -2.34 15.96 10.60
N ARG A 165 -1.86 14.71 10.55
CA ARG A 165 -0.96 14.23 9.49
C ARG A 165 -1.53 14.36 8.08
N CYS A 166 -2.85 14.27 7.91
CA CYS A 166 -3.48 14.45 6.59
C CYS A 166 -3.54 15.92 6.21
N ILE A 167 -3.80 16.81 7.19
CA ILE A 167 -3.78 18.27 7.00
C ILE A 167 -2.36 18.73 6.64
N GLU A 168 -1.34 18.24 7.36
CA GLU A 168 0.07 18.54 7.06
C GLU A 168 0.48 18.01 5.68
N SER A 169 0.01 16.82 5.31
CA SER A 169 0.25 16.23 3.98
C SER A 169 -0.37 17.07 2.88
N MET A 170 -1.61 17.55 3.07
CA MET A 170 -2.27 18.50 2.16
C MET A 170 -1.45 19.79 2.04
N GLY A 171 -1.02 20.35 3.17
CA GLY A 171 -0.20 21.57 3.19
C GLY A 171 1.13 21.37 2.45
N ALA A 172 1.85 20.27 2.70
CA ALA A 172 3.12 19.97 2.05
C ALA A 172 2.96 19.88 0.51
N ALA A 173 1.95 19.16 0.03
CA ALA A 173 1.69 19.02 -1.40
C ALA A 173 1.30 20.36 -2.05
N THR A 174 0.36 21.09 -1.45
CA THR A 174 -0.14 22.36 -2.03
C THR A 174 0.88 23.48 -1.99
N MET A 175 1.71 23.57 -0.94
CA MET A 175 2.81 24.53 -0.89
C MET A 175 3.83 24.28 -2.00
N GLU A 176 4.14 23.03 -2.29
CA GLU A 176 5.06 22.67 -3.37
C GLU A 176 4.45 22.95 -4.76
N MET A 177 3.15 22.69 -4.93
CA MET A 177 2.44 23.07 -6.17
C MET A 177 2.53 24.58 -6.41
N LEU A 178 2.41 25.42 -5.36
CA LEU A 178 2.56 26.86 -5.44
C LEU A 178 4.02 27.29 -5.71
N GLN A 179 5.01 26.51 -5.30
CA GLN A 179 6.42 26.77 -5.70
C GLN A 179 6.64 26.56 -7.19
N VAL A 180 6.01 25.54 -7.78
CA VAL A 180 6.10 25.26 -9.22
C VAL A 180 5.23 26.23 -10.04
N CYS A 181 4.02 26.53 -9.57
CA CYS A 181 3.08 27.45 -10.22
C CYS A 181 2.48 28.41 -9.20
N PRO A 182 3.11 29.56 -8.93
CA PRO A 182 2.70 30.50 -7.87
C PRO A 182 1.32 31.13 -8.05
N GLN A 183 0.75 31.07 -9.24
CA GLN A 183 -0.53 31.69 -9.59
C GLN A 183 -1.71 30.70 -9.56
N LEU A 184 -1.54 29.50 -9.00
CA LEU A 184 -2.66 28.60 -8.72
C LEU A 184 -3.55 29.22 -7.64
N ASP A 185 -4.88 29.15 -7.86
CA ASP A 185 -5.88 29.59 -6.88
C ASP A 185 -6.29 28.38 -6.02
N ILE A 186 -5.52 28.11 -4.94
CA ILE A 186 -5.72 26.92 -4.09
C ILE A 186 -6.54 27.29 -2.86
N THR A 187 -7.70 26.62 -2.71
CA THR A 187 -8.51 26.65 -1.48
C THR A 187 -8.29 25.35 -0.70
N MET A 188 -7.96 25.46 0.59
CA MET A 188 -7.74 24.33 1.50
C MET A 188 -8.86 24.24 2.54
N GLU A 189 -9.34 23.03 2.79
CA GLU A 189 -10.36 22.75 3.81
C GLU A 189 -10.08 21.46 4.56
N ALA A 190 -10.22 21.49 5.90
CA ALA A 190 -10.30 20.32 6.77
C ALA A 190 -11.50 20.49 7.70
N SER A 191 -12.64 19.93 7.32
CA SER A 191 -13.93 20.18 7.99
C SER A 191 -14.63 18.88 8.36
N GLN A 192 -15.31 18.85 9.51
CA GLN A 192 -16.17 17.74 9.94
C GLN A 192 -17.30 17.46 8.94
N ARG A 193 -17.80 18.49 8.22
CA ARG A 193 -18.87 18.32 7.24
C ARG A 193 -18.52 17.38 6.08
N ASN A 194 -17.21 17.19 5.78
CA ASN A 194 -16.75 16.33 4.69
C ASN A 194 -16.41 14.91 5.15
N GLN A 195 -16.36 14.62 6.46
CA GLN A 195 -15.92 13.35 7.00
C GLN A 195 -16.82 12.17 6.62
N TRP A 196 -18.08 12.40 6.33
CA TRP A 196 -19.05 11.38 5.96
C TRP A 196 -18.68 10.62 4.66
N TYR A 197 -17.87 11.23 3.79
CA TYR A 197 -17.33 10.56 2.60
C TYR A 197 -15.80 10.48 2.61
N MET A 198 -15.10 11.47 3.17
CA MET A 198 -13.64 11.52 3.20
C MET A 198 -13.00 10.44 4.07
N ASN A 199 -13.66 10.09 5.18
CA ASN A 199 -13.18 9.11 6.16
C ASN A 199 -14.36 8.36 6.78
N HIS A 200 -15.28 7.89 5.93
CA HIS A 200 -16.44 7.17 6.42
C HIS A 200 -16.03 5.87 7.10
N GLN A 201 -16.44 5.73 8.36
CA GLN A 201 -16.20 4.52 9.15
C GLN A 201 -17.49 3.70 9.19
N ASP A 202 -17.65 2.77 8.25
CA ASP A 202 -18.78 1.83 8.26
C ASP A 202 -18.60 0.82 9.39
N ARG A 203 -19.24 1.11 10.53
CA ARG A 203 -19.10 0.31 11.76
C ARG A 203 -19.55 -1.16 11.56
N LYS A 204 -20.54 -1.41 10.70
CA LYS A 204 -21.05 -2.75 10.43
C LYS A 204 -20.00 -3.58 9.68
N LEU A 205 -19.48 -3.04 8.58
CA LEU A 205 -18.42 -3.69 7.81
C LEU A 205 -17.14 -3.84 8.64
N ARG A 206 -16.73 -2.78 9.34
CA ARG A 206 -15.52 -2.77 10.16
C ARG A 206 -15.54 -3.80 11.31
N ARG A 207 -16.72 -4.11 11.87
CA ARG A 207 -16.85 -5.14 12.91
C ARG A 207 -17.00 -6.55 12.33
N GLY A 208 -17.47 -6.66 11.10
CA GLY A 208 -17.79 -7.92 10.44
C GLY A 208 -16.71 -8.46 9.49
N TYR A 209 -15.51 -7.86 9.43
CA TYR A 209 -14.48 -8.35 8.53
C TYR A 209 -13.88 -9.69 9.00
N MET A 210 -13.73 -9.87 10.31
CA MET A 210 -13.18 -11.10 10.89
C MET A 210 -14.34 -11.98 11.39
N THR A 211 -14.95 -12.72 10.49
CA THR A 211 -15.94 -13.75 10.83
C THR A 211 -15.22 -14.96 11.45
N PRO A 212 -15.94 -15.88 12.13
CA PRO A 212 -15.32 -17.11 12.63
C PRO A 212 -14.58 -17.91 11.55
N GLU A 213 -15.14 -17.96 10.33
CA GLU A 213 -14.54 -18.62 9.18
C GLU A 213 -13.26 -17.92 8.73
N ALA A 214 -13.30 -16.59 8.64
CA ALA A 214 -12.12 -15.78 8.29
C ALA A 214 -11.02 -15.90 9.35
N GLN A 215 -11.38 -15.89 10.64
CA GLN A 215 -10.43 -16.07 11.74
C GLN A 215 -9.77 -17.44 11.66
N LYS A 216 -10.55 -18.52 11.52
CA LYS A 216 -10.02 -19.88 11.41
C LYS A 216 -9.07 -20.03 10.21
N ALA A 217 -9.44 -19.49 9.04
CA ALA A 217 -8.60 -19.54 7.85
C ALA A 217 -7.30 -18.75 8.05
N TYR A 218 -7.40 -17.57 8.67
CA TYR A 218 -6.24 -16.74 8.97
C TYR A 218 -5.31 -17.39 9.98
N ASP A 219 -5.83 -17.93 11.09
CA ASP A 219 -5.03 -18.62 12.11
C ASP A 219 -4.28 -19.82 11.51
N SER A 220 -4.95 -20.61 10.66
CA SER A 220 -4.30 -21.71 9.94
C SER A 220 -3.22 -21.22 8.96
N TYR A 221 -3.46 -20.08 8.30
CA TYR A 221 -2.52 -19.48 7.35
C TYR A 221 -1.26 -18.98 8.04
N ILE A 222 -1.37 -18.35 9.22
CA ILE A 222 -0.23 -17.79 9.95
C ILE A 222 0.54 -18.82 10.77
N ALA A 223 -0.07 -19.94 11.15
CA ALA A 223 0.52 -20.95 12.05
C ALA A 223 1.88 -21.48 11.61
N HIS A 224 2.17 -21.45 10.30
CA HIS A 224 3.46 -21.91 9.74
C HIS A 224 4.34 -20.74 9.25
N ARG A 225 3.97 -19.51 9.60
CA ARG A 225 4.63 -18.27 9.12
C ARG A 225 5.16 -17.40 10.27
N MET A 226 4.85 -17.77 11.50
CA MET A 226 5.31 -17.06 12.70
C MET A 226 6.45 -17.82 13.38
N GLY A 227 7.18 -17.09 14.23
CA GLY A 227 8.32 -17.61 15.00
C GLY A 227 9.66 -17.41 14.30
N ASN A 228 10.69 -17.20 15.10
CA ASN A 228 12.07 -17.08 14.62
C ASN A 228 13.05 -17.46 15.73
N THR A 229 13.22 -18.79 15.92
CA THR A 229 14.11 -19.34 16.96
C THR A 229 15.54 -18.82 16.84
N ARG A 230 16.06 -18.64 15.61
CA ARG A 230 17.38 -18.05 15.36
C ARG A 230 17.50 -16.64 15.94
N LEU A 231 16.46 -15.84 15.83
CA LEU A 231 16.42 -14.47 16.39
C LEU A 231 16.50 -14.52 17.93
N MET A 232 15.76 -15.44 18.56
CA MET A 232 15.78 -15.63 20.01
C MET A 232 17.18 -16.04 20.51
N GLU A 233 17.80 -17.01 19.88
CA GLU A 233 19.16 -17.48 20.22
C GLU A 233 20.23 -16.40 20.00
N MET A 234 20.05 -15.53 19.02
CA MET A 234 20.97 -14.42 18.76
C MET A 234 20.87 -13.31 19.81
N ILE A 235 19.66 -13.02 20.31
CA ILE A 235 19.39 -11.89 21.20
C ILE A 235 19.56 -12.28 22.67
N PHE A 236 19.13 -13.49 23.07
CA PHE A 236 19.08 -13.92 24.47
C PHE A 236 20.08 -15.02 24.77
N LYS A 237 20.76 -14.95 25.95
CA LYS A 237 21.70 -15.99 26.42
C LYS A 237 20.96 -17.29 26.71
N ASN A 238 19.76 -17.19 27.29
CA ASN A 238 18.87 -18.31 27.58
C ASN A 238 17.45 -17.95 27.10
N PRO A 239 17.06 -18.35 25.86
CA PRO A 239 15.74 -18.08 25.33
C PRO A 239 14.58 -18.60 26.17
N ASP A 240 14.79 -19.70 26.96
CA ASP A 240 13.72 -20.32 27.76
C ASP A 240 13.29 -19.42 28.93
N ILE A 241 14.22 -18.69 29.55
CA ILE A 241 13.88 -17.71 30.61
C ILE A 241 12.97 -16.62 30.07
N VAL A 242 13.19 -16.23 28.83
CA VAL A 242 12.40 -15.16 28.17
C VAL A 242 11.03 -15.67 27.78
N LYS A 243 10.90 -16.94 27.40
CA LYS A 243 9.61 -17.56 27.03
C LYS A 243 8.59 -17.58 28.17
N GLU A 244 9.02 -17.53 29.43
CA GLU A 244 8.13 -17.41 30.59
C GLU A 244 7.42 -16.04 30.63
N VAL A 245 7.98 -15.02 29.99
CA VAL A 245 7.49 -13.63 30.03
C VAL A 245 6.81 -13.22 28.73
N VAL A 246 7.27 -13.74 27.58
CA VAL A 246 6.74 -13.34 26.26
C VAL A 246 6.80 -14.48 25.26
N ASP A 247 5.76 -14.53 24.47
CA ASP A 247 5.61 -15.39 23.31
C ASP A 247 6.66 -15.05 22.20
N GLU A 248 7.40 -16.06 21.76
CA GLU A 248 8.44 -15.95 20.73
C GLU A 248 7.90 -15.36 19.42
N ASP A 249 6.70 -15.78 19.02
CA ASP A 249 6.05 -15.34 17.79
C ASP A 249 5.75 -13.84 17.86
N GLN A 250 5.21 -13.39 18.99
CA GLN A 250 4.92 -11.96 19.21
C GLN A 250 6.19 -11.12 19.23
N PHE A 251 7.24 -11.59 19.90
CA PHE A 251 8.51 -10.87 19.93
C PHE A 251 9.09 -10.71 18.52
N SER A 252 9.24 -11.79 17.80
CA SER A 252 9.82 -11.81 16.47
C SER A 252 9.02 -10.91 15.50
N TYR A 253 7.69 -11.02 15.54
CA TYR A 253 6.79 -10.22 14.71
C TYR A 253 6.89 -8.72 15.01
N TYR A 254 6.78 -8.32 16.29
CA TYR A 254 6.78 -6.90 16.65
C TYR A 254 8.17 -6.26 16.55
N LEU A 255 9.26 -6.99 16.80
CA LEU A 255 10.60 -6.51 16.56
C LEU A 255 10.84 -6.27 15.05
N MET A 256 10.39 -7.20 14.20
CA MET A 256 10.46 -7.04 12.75
C MET A 256 9.62 -5.85 12.28
N LYS A 257 8.40 -5.67 12.80
CA LYS A 257 7.59 -4.47 12.54
C LYS A 257 8.31 -3.19 12.96
N MET A 258 8.91 -3.17 14.15
CA MET A 258 9.68 -2.02 14.61
C MET A 258 10.84 -1.71 13.66
N SER A 259 11.57 -2.73 13.20
CA SER A 259 12.67 -2.57 12.23
C SER A 259 12.22 -1.98 10.89
N LEU A 260 11.01 -2.33 10.42
CA LEU A 260 10.43 -1.82 9.18
C LEU A 260 9.81 -0.41 9.35
N PHE A 261 9.20 -0.13 10.51
CA PHE A 261 8.58 1.17 10.77
C PHE A 261 9.58 2.31 10.84
N GLN A 262 10.76 2.07 11.38
CA GLN A 262 11.80 3.07 11.48
C GLN A 262 12.29 3.58 10.11
N LEU A 263 12.12 2.80 9.03
CA LEU A 263 12.43 3.26 7.67
C LEU A 263 11.62 4.50 7.27
N ASN A 264 10.52 4.78 7.96
CA ASN A 264 9.67 5.95 7.77
C ASN A 264 10.04 7.14 8.66
N THR A 265 11.05 7.01 9.52
CA THR A 265 11.52 8.01 10.47
C THR A 265 12.87 8.59 10.05
N ASN A 266 13.39 9.55 10.83
CA ASN A 266 14.72 10.11 10.59
C ASN A 266 15.87 9.12 10.87
N TYR A 267 15.57 8.01 11.57
CA TYR A 267 16.52 6.92 11.86
C TYR A 267 16.70 5.91 10.71
N ASN A 268 16.10 6.14 9.55
CA ASN A 268 16.07 5.21 8.43
C ASN A 268 17.46 4.80 7.87
N GLN A 269 18.50 5.55 8.18
CA GLN A 269 19.85 5.35 7.62
C GLN A 269 20.81 4.58 8.55
N ASN A 270 20.47 4.35 9.83
CA ASN A 270 21.42 3.85 10.84
C ASN A 270 20.89 2.61 11.57
N THR A 271 20.17 1.71 10.90
CA THR A 271 19.50 0.64 11.60
C THR A 271 20.13 -0.71 11.35
N HIS A 272 20.81 -1.24 12.36
CA HIS A 272 21.24 -2.63 12.40
C HIS A 272 20.05 -3.59 12.56
N LEU A 273 18.88 -3.08 13.05
CA LEU A 273 17.69 -3.91 13.29
C LEU A 273 17.22 -4.63 12.02
N MET A 274 17.31 -4.00 10.84
CA MET A 274 16.98 -4.68 9.58
C MET A 274 17.91 -5.85 9.27
N GLY A 275 19.19 -5.78 9.66
CA GLY A 275 20.17 -6.83 9.48
C GLY A 275 19.94 -8.09 10.32
N LEU A 276 19.03 -8.03 11.30
CA LEU A 276 18.64 -9.19 12.09
C LEU A 276 17.80 -10.18 11.31
N PHE A 277 17.10 -9.73 10.24
CA PHE A 277 16.12 -10.51 9.49
C PHE A 277 16.65 -10.91 8.12
N HIS A 278 16.47 -12.16 7.77
CA HIS A 278 16.71 -12.65 6.43
C HIS A 278 15.54 -12.28 5.51
N THR A 279 15.75 -12.35 4.20
CA THR A 279 14.68 -12.09 3.21
C THR A 279 13.47 -13.01 3.42
N ASP A 280 13.71 -14.26 3.82
CA ASP A 280 12.65 -15.23 4.10
C ASP A 280 11.79 -14.79 5.30
N ASP A 281 12.41 -14.29 6.38
CA ASP A 281 11.70 -13.78 7.56
C ASP A 281 10.78 -12.60 7.16
N LEU A 282 11.31 -11.66 6.38
CA LEU A 282 10.58 -10.50 5.88
C LEU A 282 9.45 -10.90 4.93
N TYR A 283 9.67 -11.90 4.09
CA TYR A 283 8.66 -12.42 3.18
C TYR A 283 7.49 -13.09 3.92
N LEU A 284 7.78 -13.91 4.93
CA LEU A 284 6.75 -14.53 5.76
C LEU A 284 5.89 -13.47 6.46
N MET A 285 6.50 -12.44 7.04
CA MET A 285 5.76 -11.33 7.64
C MET A 285 4.90 -10.59 6.62
N TRP A 286 5.45 -10.33 5.42
CA TRP A 286 4.68 -9.72 4.35
C TRP A 286 3.44 -10.55 4.00
N GLN A 287 3.56 -11.87 3.91
CA GLN A 287 2.43 -12.76 3.65
C GLN A 287 1.34 -12.65 4.74
N ILE A 288 1.72 -12.62 6.01
CA ILE A 288 0.82 -12.45 7.16
C ILE A 288 0.01 -11.16 7.02
N ASP A 289 0.71 -10.04 6.86
CA ASP A 289 0.07 -8.73 6.73
C ASP A 289 -0.76 -8.61 5.43
N ASN A 290 -0.26 -9.14 4.32
CA ASN A 290 -0.94 -9.12 3.03
C ASN A 290 -2.29 -9.85 3.07
N ALA A 291 -2.34 -11.01 3.72
CA ALA A 291 -3.57 -11.77 3.93
C ALA A 291 -4.55 -11.04 4.86
N LEU A 292 -4.06 -10.44 5.94
CA LEU A 292 -4.90 -9.65 6.84
C LEU A 292 -5.53 -8.45 6.13
N TRP A 293 -4.76 -7.73 5.29
CA TRP A 293 -5.27 -6.62 4.50
C TRP A 293 -6.31 -7.05 3.47
N TYR A 294 -6.18 -8.26 2.89
CA TYR A 294 -7.19 -8.83 2.02
C TYR A 294 -8.51 -9.09 2.76
N ILE A 295 -8.45 -9.72 3.93
CA ILE A 295 -9.63 -9.99 4.75
C ILE A 295 -10.32 -8.67 5.16
N GLN A 296 -9.55 -7.66 5.52
CA GLN A 296 -10.07 -6.39 6.03
C GLN A 296 -10.65 -5.48 4.95
N HIS A 297 -10.15 -5.52 3.72
CA HIS A 297 -10.43 -4.48 2.71
C HIS A 297 -10.74 -5.02 1.32
N GLY A 298 -10.34 -6.25 1.01
CA GLY A 298 -10.61 -6.92 -0.26
C GLY A 298 -12.01 -7.53 -0.33
N ALA A 299 -12.31 -8.13 -1.48
CA ALA A 299 -13.56 -8.86 -1.70
C ALA A 299 -13.42 -10.32 -1.19
N CYS A 300 -13.03 -10.48 0.07
CA CYS A 300 -12.79 -11.77 0.71
C CYS A 300 -14.09 -12.57 0.88
N LYS A 301 -14.20 -13.77 0.29
CA LYS A 301 -15.39 -14.61 0.40
C LYS A 301 -15.67 -15.07 1.82
N LEU A 302 -14.64 -15.27 2.64
CA LEU A 302 -14.76 -15.70 4.03
C LEU A 302 -15.59 -14.74 4.91
N ASN A 303 -15.72 -13.47 4.50
CA ASN A 303 -16.55 -12.47 5.19
C ASN A 303 -17.64 -11.87 4.29
N GLY A 304 -17.98 -12.55 3.21
CA GLY A 304 -19.04 -12.17 2.29
C GLY A 304 -18.67 -11.13 1.23
N GLY A 305 -17.37 -10.79 1.06
CA GLY A 305 -16.88 -9.96 -0.05
C GLY A 305 -17.30 -8.49 -0.01
N ARG A 306 -17.83 -7.99 1.11
CA ARG A 306 -18.52 -6.68 1.17
C ARG A 306 -17.64 -5.53 1.64
N GLN A 307 -16.40 -5.77 2.08
CA GLN A 307 -15.52 -4.77 2.66
C GLN A 307 -15.23 -3.57 1.72
N PRO A 308 -15.06 -3.76 0.39
CA PRO A 308 -14.85 -2.65 -0.54
C PRO A 308 -15.98 -1.61 -0.52
N TYR A 309 -17.22 -2.01 -0.24
CA TYR A 309 -18.36 -1.10 -0.16
C TYR A 309 -18.32 -0.12 1.02
N SER A 310 -17.36 -0.26 1.93
CA SER A 310 -17.09 0.76 2.94
C SER A 310 -16.83 2.14 2.31
N GLN A 311 -16.34 2.18 1.06
CA GLN A 311 -16.04 3.43 0.35
C GLN A 311 -17.09 3.85 -0.69
N ARG A 312 -18.30 3.32 -0.60
CA ARG A 312 -19.42 3.67 -1.49
C ARG A 312 -19.78 5.15 -1.49
N TYR A 313 -19.62 5.84 -0.36
CA TYR A 313 -19.91 7.28 -0.26
C TYR A 313 -18.84 8.12 -0.96
N LEU A 314 -17.56 7.77 -0.78
CA LEU A 314 -16.47 8.45 -1.47
C LEU A 314 -16.59 8.27 -2.99
N LEU A 315 -16.87 7.06 -3.46
CA LEU A 315 -17.05 6.80 -4.89
C LEU A 315 -18.21 7.62 -5.47
N ARG A 316 -19.36 7.70 -4.76
CA ARG A 316 -20.49 8.56 -5.18
C ARG A 316 -20.08 10.03 -5.24
N GLN A 317 -19.32 10.52 -4.25
CA GLN A 317 -18.85 11.91 -4.23
C GLN A 317 -17.87 12.19 -5.38
N ILE A 318 -16.93 11.27 -5.67
CA ILE A 318 -16.02 11.41 -6.81
C ILE A 318 -16.80 11.52 -8.13
N ILE A 319 -17.85 10.70 -8.30
CA ILE A 319 -18.70 10.75 -9.49
C ILE A 319 -19.45 12.10 -9.58
N ALA A 320 -20.08 12.53 -8.49
CA ALA A 320 -20.85 13.78 -8.47
C ALA A 320 -19.97 15.01 -8.72
N ASP A 321 -18.76 15.02 -8.14
CA ASP A 321 -17.79 16.09 -8.35
C ASP A 321 -17.30 16.11 -9.79
N ALA A 322 -17.01 14.94 -10.38
CA ALA A 322 -16.60 14.86 -11.79
C ALA A 322 -17.71 15.30 -12.73
N ASP A 323 -18.96 14.86 -12.53
CA ASP A 323 -20.11 15.31 -13.32
C ASP A 323 -20.27 16.84 -13.26
N SER A 324 -20.01 17.46 -12.10
CA SER A 324 -20.06 18.91 -11.94
C SER A 324 -18.89 19.62 -12.63
N CYS A 325 -17.66 19.09 -12.47
CA CYS A 325 -16.46 19.70 -13.04
C CYS A 325 -16.38 19.59 -14.56
N ILE A 326 -16.98 18.54 -15.16
CA ILE A 326 -17.08 18.37 -16.60
C ILE A 326 -17.87 19.52 -17.25
N GLN A 327 -18.83 20.12 -16.54
CA GLN A 327 -19.64 21.23 -17.05
C GLN A 327 -18.93 22.60 -16.98
N LEU A 328 -17.76 22.68 -16.34
CA LEU A 328 -17.01 23.93 -16.24
C LEU A 328 -16.26 24.24 -17.55
N ASP A 329 -16.25 25.51 -17.95
CA ASP A 329 -15.51 25.95 -19.13
C ASP A 329 -13.98 25.90 -18.91
N LYS A 330 -13.53 26.19 -17.69
CA LYS A 330 -12.11 26.28 -17.32
C LYS A 330 -11.61 25.00 -16.65
N PRO A 331 -10.32 24.68 -16.83
CA PRO A 331 -9.68 23.60 -16.08
C PRO A 331 -9.76 23.79 -14.56
N THR A 332 -9.81 22.67 -13.83
CA THR A 332 -9.86 22.66 -12.36
C THR A 332 -9.27 21.37 -11.78
N ALA A 333 -8.95 21.37 -10.49
CA ALA A 333 -8.53 20.16 -9.79
C ALA A 333 -9.19 20.06 -8.41
N GLN A 334 -9.52 18.82 -8.03
CA GLN A 334 -10.01 18.48 -6.71
C GLN A 334 -9.09 17.45 -6.06
N LEU A 335 -8.43 17.85 -5.01
CA LEU A 335 -7.45 17.06 -4.28
C LEU A 335 -8.03 16.66 -2.93
N ARG A 336 -7.94 15.37 -2.60
CA ARG A 336 -8.41 14.82 -1.32
C ARG A 336 -7.27 14.12 -0.62
N PHE A 337 -7.10 14.37 0.69
CA PHE A 337 -6.03 13.83 1.52
C PHE A 337 -6.59 13.07 2.70
N GLY A 338 -6.24 11.79 2.81
CA GLY A 338 -6.81 10.88 3.81
C GLY A 338 -5.92 9.68 4.14
N HIS A 339 -6.48 8.48 4.07
CA HIS A 339 -5.90 7.28 4.66
C HIS A 339 -5.88 6.09 3.69
N GLU A 340 -4.95 5.16 3.93
CA GLU A 340 -4.88 3.87 3.25
C GLU A 340 -6.15 3.03 3.43
N THR A 341 -6.74 3.06 4.63
CA THR A 341 -7.99 2.36 4.95
C THR A 341 -9.22 2.86 4.18
N VAL A 342 -9.06 3.95 3.45
CA VAL A 342 -10.05 4.51 2.52
C VAL A 342 -9.64 4.21 1.08
N LEU A 343 -8.38 4.49 0.73
CA LEU A 343 -7.91 4.32 -0.65
C LEU A 343 -7.94 2.85 -1.09
N PHE A 344 -7.49 1.93 -0.24
CA PHE A 344 -7.40 0.53 -0.60
C PHE A 344 -8.76 -0.11 -0.91
N PRO A 345 -9.77 -0.04 -0.03
CA PRO A 345 -11.10 -0.56 -0.37
C PRO A 345 -11.77 0.21 -1.52
N LEU A 346 -11.40 1.46 -1.79
CA LEU A 346 -11.85 2.18 -2.98
C LEU A 346 -11.27 1.57 -4.27
N VAL A 347 -9.97 1.24 -4.28
CA VAL A 347 -9.30 0.54 -5.39
C VAL A 347 -9.99 -0.81 -5.66
N CYS A 348 -10.28 -1.57 -4.60
CA CYS A 348 -11.01 -2.84 -4.69
C CYS A 348 -12.46 -2.65 -5.16
N LEU A 349 -13.17 -1.62 -4.67
CA LEU A 349 -14.55 -1.33 -5.08
C LEU A 349 -14.64 -1.00 -6.56
N ILE A 350 -13.70 -0.23 -7.08
CA ILE A 350 -13.64 0.12 -8.51
C ILE A 350 -13.17 -1.06 -9.36
N GLY A 351 -12.31 -1.93 -8.84
CA GLY A 351 -11.68 -3.04 -9.58
C GLY A 351 -10.43 -2.61 -10.35
N ILE A 352 -9.72 -1.59 -9.85
CA ILE A 352 -8.48 -1.10 -10.47
C ILE A 352 -7.46 -2.23 -10.47
N ASN A 353 -6.79 -2.47 -11.61
CA ASN A 353 -5.77 -3.52 -11.81
C ASN A 353 -6.25 -4.92 -11.38
N GLY A 354 -7.56 -5.18 -11.39
CA GLY A 354 -8.13 -6.48 -10.98
C GLY A 354 -8.19 -6.72 -9.47
N TYR A 355 -8.01 -5.70 -8.63
CA TYR A 355 -8.06 -5.84 -7.17
C TYR A 355 -9.47 -6.13 -6.62
N ASP A 356 -10.47 -6.32 -7.45
CA ASP A 356 -11.82 -6.73 -7.05
C ASP A 356 -12.05 -8.26 -7.13
N PHE A 357 -11.00 -9.05 -7.36
CA PHE A 357 -11.15 -10.49 -7.38
C PHE A 357 -11.58 -11.06 -6.02
N GLU A 358 -12.33 -12.15 -6.08
CA GLU A 358 -12.90 -12.83 -4.90
C GLU A 358 -12.23 -14.19 -4.69
N THR A 359 -11.78 -14.47 -3.46
CA THR A 359 -11.30 -15.79 -3.05
C THR A 359 -11.58 -16.05 -1.57
N ASP A 360 -11.64 -17.31 -1.18
CA ASP A 360 -11.59 -17.82 0.19
C ASP A 360 -10.24 -18.52 0.50
N ASN A 361 -9.39 -18.67 -0.51
CA ASN A 361 -8.06 -19.27 -0.38
C ASN A 361 -6.99 -18.18 -0.23
N LEU A 362 -6.39 -18.07 0.97
CA LEU A 362 -5.36 -17.07 1.26
C LEU A 362 -4.01 -17.40 0.62
N ASP A 363 -3.74 -18.67 0.27
CA ASP A 363 -2.47 -19.09 -0.32
C ASP A 363 -2.32 -18.64 -1.79
N GLU A 364 -3.41 -18.36 -2.50
CA GLU A 364 -3.36 -17.89 -3.90
C GLU A 364 -3.24 -16.37 -4.07
N LEU A 365 -3.23 -15.59 -2.97
CA LEU A 365 -3.26 -14.13 -3.02
C LEU A 365 -2.09 -13.54 -3.82
N GLU A 366 -0.87 -14.02 -3.58
CA GLU A 366 0.32 -13.52 -4.29
C GLU A 366 0.27 -13.85 -5.78
N GLU A 367 -0.08 -15.09 -6.12
CA GLU A 367 -0.18 -15.53 -7.51
C GLU A 367 -1.23 -14.74 -8.29
N ARG A 368 -2.33 -14.39 -7.65
CA ARG A 368 -3.41 -13.57 -8.22
C ARG A 368 -3.09 -12.07 -8.26
N GLY A 369 -1.91 -11.67 -7.81
CA GLY A 369 -1.46 -10.30 -7.86
C GLY A 369 -1.95 -9.41 -6.73
N TRP A 370 -2.45 -10.00 -5.62
CA TRP A 370 -2.77 -9.24 -4.42
C TRP A 370 -1.49 -8.90 -3.67
N TRP A 371 -0.97 -7.72 -3.94
CA TRP A 371 0.28 -7.21 -3.37
C TRP A 371 0.00 -5.88 -2.67
N CYS A 372 -0.34 -5.96 -1.38
CA CYS A 372 -0.75 -4.80 -0.59
C CYS A 372 0.24 -3.63 -0.68
N SER A 373 1.54 -3.92 -0.63
CA SER A 373 2.61 -2.90 -0.68
C SER A 373 2.63 -2.09 -1.98
N SER A 374 2.18 -2.66 -3.11
CA SER A 374 2.10 -1.96 -4.39
C SER A 374 0.92 -0.99 -4.46
N VAL A 375 -0.15 -1.24 -3.69
CA VAL A 375 -1.37 -0.42 -3.76
C VAL A 375 -1.30 0.79 -2.84
N PHE A 376 -0.87 0.58 -1.60
CA PHE A 376 -0.97 1.63 -0.58
C PHE A 376 0.33 1.88 0.22
N PRO A 377 1.48 2.12 -0.44
CA PRO A 377 2.65 2.66 0.25
C PRO A 377 2.29 3.97 0.98
N MET A 378 3.17 4.47 1.83
CA MET A 378 3.03 5.81 2.39
C MET A 378 2.92 6.85 1.27
N GLY A 379 1.98 7.79 1.35
CA GLY A 379 1.76 8.76 0.29
C GLY A 379 1.03 8.23 -0.95
N CYS A 380 0.56 6.96 -0.94
CA CYS A 380 -0.17 6.38 -2.07
C CYS A 380 -1.33 7.27 -2.52
N ASN A 381 -1.61 7.26 -3.81
CA ASN A 381 -2.64 8.12 -4.37
C ASN A 381 -3.32 7.51 -5.59
N LEU A 382 -4.55 7.94 -5.82
CA LEU A 382 -5.38 7.63 -6.96
C LEU A 382 -5.73 8.93 -7.67
N GLN A 383 -5.47 9.01 -8.96
CA GLN A 383 -5.75 10.19 -9.77
C GLN A 383 -6.59 9.79 -10.98
N PHE A 384 -7.67 10.53 -11.22
CA PHE A 384 -8.47 10.46 -12.45
C PHE A 384 -8.17 11.71 -13.26
N ILE A 385 -7.62 11.57 -14.45
CA ILE A 385 -7.24 12.65 -15.34
C ILE A 385 -8.22 12.66 -16.51
N PHE A 386 -8.98 13.74 -16.65
CA PHE A 386 -10.07 13.87 -17.62
C PHE A 386 -9.65 14.69 -18.83
N TYR A 387 -10.07 14.26 -20.02
CA TYR A 387 -9.68 14.80 -21.31
C TYR A 387 -10.91 15.18 -22.14
N ARG A 388 -10.86 16.35 -22.79
CA ARG A 388 -11.87 16.82 -23.73
C ARG A 388 -11.22 17.61 -24.87
N ASN A 389 -11.94 17.75 -25.99
CA ASN A 389 -11.52 18.60 -27.11
C ASN A 389 -11.78 20.08 -26.75
N ASN A 390 -12.99 20.40 -26.30
CA ASN A 390 -13.44 21.74 -25.90
C ASN A 390 -14.52 21.64 -24.80
N PRO A 391 -14.96 22.77 -24.21
CA PRO A 391 -15.96 22.73 -23.12
C PRO A 391 -17.33 22.14 -23.49
N LYS A 392 -17.66 22.04 -24.79
CA LYS A 392 -18.93 21.45 -25.27
C LYS A 392 -18.79 19.98 -25.68
N ASP A 393 -17.59 19.41 -25.55
CA ASP A 393 -17.34 18.01 -25.87
C ASP A 393 -18.15 17.09 -24.96
N GLN A 394 -18.94 16.20 -25.56
CA GLN A 394 -19.73 15.20 -24.83
C GLN A 394 -19.01 13.87 -24.72
N ASP A 395 -17.97 13.62 -25.51
CA ASP A 395 -17.16 12.41 -25.45
C ASP A 395 -15.96 12.60 -24.50
N ILE A 396 -16.25 12.65 -23.20
CA ILE A 396 -15.24 12.81 -22.17
C ILE A 396 -14.48 11.51 -21.97
N LEU A 397 -13.17 11.57 -22.19
CA LEU A 397 -12.25 10.49 -21.88
C LEU A 397 -11.53 10.76 -20.57
N PHE A 398 -11.07 9.70 -19.91
CA PHE A 398 -10.21 9.81 -18.74
C PHE A 398 -9.25 8.62 -18.67
N LYS A 399 -8.18 8.79 -17.91
CA LYS A 399 -7.31 7.70 -17.47
C LYS A 399 -7.16 7.70 -15.94
N VAL A 400 -6.80 6.57 -15.39
CA VAL A 400 -6.57 6.39 -13.96
C VAL A 400 -5.10 6.17 -13.69
N LEU A 401 -4.56 6.87 -12.70
CA LEU A 401 -3.22 6.63 -12.18
C LEU A 401 -3.34 6.09 -10.75
N LEU A 402 -2.71 4.97 -10.49
CA LEU A 402 -2.49 4.45 -9.13
C LEU A 402 -1.01 4.65 -8.80
N ASN A 403 -0.73 5.42 -7.76
CA ASN A 403 0.63 5.80 -7.39
C ASN A 403 1.40 6.44 -8.57
N GLU A 404 0.71 7.32 -9.31
CA GLU A 404 1.24 8.07 -10.46
C GLU A 404 1.59 7.20 -11.69
N VAL A 405 1.25 5.90 -11.68
CA VAL A 405 1.42 4.97 -12.81
C VAL A 405 0.05 4.63 -13.39
N GLU A 406 -0.04 4.55 -14.72
CA GLU A 406 -1.28 4.22 -15.43
C GLU A 406 -1.82 2.87 -15.00
N ALA A 407 -3.10 2.84 -14.63
CA ALA A 407 -3.80 1.67 -14.11
C ALA A 407 -4.93 1.24 -15.05
N THR A 408 -5.29 -0.04 -14.99
CA THR A 408 -6.38 -0.62 -15.77
C THR A 408 -7.69 -0.61 -14.98
N LEU A 409 -8.81 -0.55 -15.73
CA LEU A 409 -10.17 -0.68 -15.22
C LEU A 409 -10.84 -1.92 -15.80
N PRO A 410 -11.84 -2.52 -15.12
CA PRO A 410 -12.61 -3.66 -15.64
C PRO A 410 -13.61 -3.21 -16.74
N LEU A 411 -13.13 -2.44 -17.69
CA LEU A 411 -13.85 -1.87 -18.82
C LEU A 411 -13.00 -1.97 -20.08
N GLN A 412 -13.64 -1.94 -21.26
CA GLN A 412 -12.90 -1.86 -22.51
C GLN A 412 -12.37 -0.43 -22.71
N PRO A 413 -11.06 -0.24 -22.85
CA PRO A 413 -10.51 1.07 -23.16
C PRO A 413 -10.91 1.50 -24.59
N VAL A 414 -11.02 2.80 -24.80
CA VAL A 414 -11.20 3.39 -26.14
C VAL A 414 -9.90 3.27 -26.94
N SER A 415 -8.79 3.61 -26.28
CA SER A 415 -7.43 3.46 -26.83
C SER A 415 -6.40 3.57 -25.70
N GLY A 416 -5.35 2.76 -25.70
CA GLY A 416 -4.34 2.79 -24.66
C GLY A 416 -4.96 2.75 -23.25
N PRO A 417 -4.60 3.68 -22.33
CA PRO A 417 -5.13 3.73 -20.98
C PRO A 417 -6.42 4.57 -20.86
N TYR A 418 -7.07 4.95 -21.97
CA TYR A 418 -8.20 5.89 -21.99
C TYR A 418 -9.54 5.18 -22.03
N TYR A 419 -10.44 5.59 -21.13
CA TYR A 419 -11.80 5.08 -20.98
C TYR A 419 -12.81 6.20 -21.14
N ARG A 420 -14.07 5.89 -21.57
CA ARG A 420 -15.16 6.86 -21.56
C ARG A 420 -15.68 7.06 -20.15
N TRP A 421 -15.83 8.33 -19.76
CA TRP A 421 -16.40 8.67 -18.46
C TRP A 421 -17.83 8.13 -18.30
N ALA A 422 -18.66 8.23 -19.31
CA ALA A 422 -20.03 7.75 -19.27
C ALA A 422 -20.11 6.25 -18.94
N ASP A 423 -19.24 5.42 -19.54
CA ASP A 423 -19.21 3.97 -19.32
C ASP A 423 -18.75 3.64 -17.89
N PHE A 424 -17.70 4.31 -17.44
CA PHE A 424 -17.19 4.14 -16.07
C PHE A 424 -18.22 4.61 -15.03
N ARG A 425 -18.84 5.74 -15.23
CA ARG A 425 -19.91 6.26 -14.38
C ARG A 425 -21.04 5.25 -14.23
N GLN A 426 -21.53 4.71 -15.34
CA GLN A 426 -22.60 3.71 -15.33
C GLN A 426 -22.16 2.43 -14.60
N TYR A 427 -20.97 1.90 -14.92
CA TYR A 427 -20.39 0.75 -14.23
C TYR A 427 -20.34 0.94 -12.70
N CYS A 428 -19.88 2.08 -12.23
CA CYS A 428 -19.81 2.38 -10.80
C CYS A 428 -21.20 2.48 -10.17
N LEU A 429 -22.16 3.13 -10.82
CA LEU A 429 -23.54 3.23 -10.31
C LEU A 429 -24.22 1.87 -10.22
N ASP A 430 -24.04 1.01 -11.22
CA ASP A 430 -24.59 -0.35 -11.24
C ASP A 430 -23.96 -1.20 -10.11
N LYS A 431 -22.64 -1.07 -9.90
CA LYS A 431 -21.95 -1.74 -8.79
C LYS A 431 -22.47 -1.27 -7.43
N LEU A 432 -22.63 0.03 -7.25
CA LEU A 432 -23.15 0.64 -6.02
C LEU A 432 -24.61 0.28 -5.74
N SER A 433 -25.43 0.03 -6.76
CA SER A 433 -26.84 -0.37 -6.63
C SER A 433 -27.00 -1.78 -6.04
N LYS A 434 -25.98 -2.64 -6.18
CA LYS A 434 -25.97 -4.02 -5.66
C LYS A 434 -25.76 -4.07 -4.15
N TYR A 435 -25.28 -3.01 -3.53
CA TYR A 435 -25.09 -2.94 -2.08
C TYR A 435 -26.36 -2.45 -1.39
N LYS A 436 -27.01 -3.37 -0.69
CA LYS A 436 -28.23 -3.11 0.11
C LYS A 436 -27.91 -3.03 1.59
#